data_6f92aa91a4a067a6913968b4702679ec
#
_entry.id   6f92aa91a4a067a6913968b4702679ec
#
_cell.length_a   1.000
_cell.length_b   1.000
_cell.length_c   1.000
_cell.angle_alpha   90.00
_cell.angle_beta   90.00
_cell.angle_gamma   90.00
#
_symmetry.space_group_name_H-M   'P 1'
#
loop_
_entity.id
_entity.type
_entity.pdbx_description
1 polymer ?
#
loop_
_entity_poly.entity_id
_entity_poly.type
_entity_poly.pdbx_seq_one_letter_code
_entity_poly.pdbx_strand_id
1 'polypeptide(L)'
;MGCWWLRADIATNAHWEQTREACLASGMAVHETGTKHGTVTVVYQNEPIEVTTFRTEGAYTDHRHPDSVLFVDTIEQDLARRDFTINAMAFHPVRGLVDPFDGQNDLANKVIRCVNDPSTRLQEDA
;
A
#
# COMPACT_ATOMS: atom_id res chain seq x y z
N MET A 1 18.03 18.31 -14.85
CA MET A 1 16.76 18.09 -14.19
C MET A 1 16.60 16.62 -13.89
N GLY A 2 16.65 16.26 -12.63
CA GLY A 2 16.52 14.90 -12.22
C GLY A 2 15.09 14.42 -12.38
N CYS A 3 14.86 13.41 -13.21
CA CYS A 3 13.58 12.76 -13.26
C CYS A 3 13.49 11.81 -12.09
N TRP A 4 12.85 12.27 -11.05
CA TRP A 4 12.52 11.39 -9.96
C TRP A 4 11.24 10.66 -10.33
N TRP A 5 11.39 9.44 -10.72
CA TRP A 5 10.22 8.60 -10.98
C TRP A 5 9.72 8.10 -9.66
N LEU A 6 8.88 8.92 -9.04
CA LEU A 6 8.15 8.45 -7.89
C LEU A 6 6.90 7.75 -8.41
N ARG A 7 6.92 6.48 -8.29
CA ARG A 7 5.73 5.69 -8.53
C ARG A 7 4.77 6.01 -7.41
N ALA A 8 3.68 6.67 -7.73
CA ALA A 8 2.68 6.97 -6.73
C ALA A 8 1.76 5.78 -6.58
N ASP A 9 1.74 5.22 -5.38
CA ASP A 9 0.81 4.18 -5.00
C ASP A 9 -0.16 4.77 -4.00
N ILE A 10 -1.44 4.77 -4.34
CA ILE A 10 -2.48 5.34 -3.50
C ILE A 10 -3.25 4.20 -2.84
N ALA A 11 -3.49 4.32 -1.55
CA ALA A 11 -4.33 3.40 -0.81
C ALA A 11 -5.60 4.13 -0.36
N THR A 12 -6.74 3.47 -0.43
CA THR A 12 -8.02 4.08 -0.12
C THR A 12 -8.96 3.04 0.52
N ASN A 13 -9.92 3.53 1.30
CA ASN A 13 -10.98 2.65 1.82
C ASN A 13 -12.10 2.43 0.80
N ALA A 14 -12.08 3.14 -0.32
CA ALA A 14 -13.04 2.92 -1.39
C ALA A 14 -12.74 1.61 -2.11
N HIS A 15 -13.79 0.85 -2.42
CA HIS A 15 -13.61 -0.34 -3.24
C HIS A 15 -13.24 0.06 -4.65
N TRP A 16 -12.55 -0.82 -5.36
CA TRP A 16 -12.01 -0.49 -6.68
C TRP A 16 -13.08 -0.03 -7.66
N GLU A 17 -14.31 -0.55 -7.54
CA GLU A 17 -15.43 -0.13 -8.39
C GLU A 17 -15.77 1.34 -8.17
N GLN A 18 -15.76 1.78 -6.90
CA GLN A 18 -16.02 3.17 -6.55
C GLN A 18 -14.92 4.08 -7.06
N THR A 19 -13.68 3.63 -6.93
CA THR A 19 -12.52 4.36 -7.46
C THR A 19 -12.62 4.51 -8.97
N ARG A 20 -12.93 3.43 -9.65
CA ARG A 20 -13.11 3.44 -11.10
C ARG A 20 -14.16 4.46 -11.52
N GLU A 21 -15.34 4.39 -10.88
CA GLU A 21 -16.45 5.29 -11.24
C GLU A 21 -16.10 6.75 -10.99
N ALA A 22 -15.48 7.04 -9.86
CA ALA A 22 -15.09 8.40 -9.52
C ALA A 22 -14.05 8.95 -10.51
N CYS A 23 -13.08 8.14 -10.86
CA CYS A 23 -12.01 8.58 -11.78
C CYS A 23 -12.53 8.73 -13.21
N LEU A 24 -13.37 7.82 -13.66
CA LEU A 24 -14.00 7.96 -14.99
C LEU A 24 -14.87 9.21 -15.06
N ALA A 25 -15.62 9.49 -14.00
CA ALA A 25 -16.46 10.68 -13.93
C ALA A 25 -15.64 11.97 -13.96
N SER A 26 -14.39 11.91 -13.51
CA SER A 26 -13.46 13.04 -13.53
C SER A 26 -12.69 13.14 -14.86
N GLY A 27 -12.96 12.28 -15.80
CA GLY A 27 -12.32 12.30 -17.12
C GLY A 27 -10.97 11.61 -17.19
N MET A 28 -10.63 10.80 -16.17
CA MET A 28 -9.37 10.05 -16.18
C MET A 28 -9.59 8.65 -16.76
N ALA A 29 -8.55 8.14 -17.41
CA ALA A 29 -8.59 6.76 -17.89
C ALA A 29 -8.32 5.80 -16.74
N VAL A 30 -9.00 4.67 -16.71
CA VAL A 30 -8.87 3.66 -15.67
C VAL A 30 -8.68 2.30 -16.32
N HIS A 31 -7.67 1.57 -15.87
CA HIS A 31 -7.38 0.22 -16.32
C HIS A 31 -7.55 -0.75 -15.16
N GLU A 32 -8.28 -1.82 -15.38
CA GLU A 32 -8.55 -2.83 -14.34
C GLU A 32 -7.41 -3.84 -14.34
N THR A 33 -6.28 -3.42 -13.79
CA THR A 33 -5.04 -4.19 -13.85
C THR A 33 -4.90 -5.24 -12.75
N GLY A 34 -5.62 -5.09 -11.64
CA GLY A 34 -5.49 -6.00 -10.52
C GLY A 34 -6.72 -6.00 -9.63
N THR A 35 -7.92 -6.03 -10.21
CA THR A 35 -9.18 -5.93 -9.47
C THR A 35 -9.37 -7.08 -8.50
N LYS A 36 -8.79 -8.22 -8.78
CA LYS A 36 -8.83 -9.37 -7.88
C LYS A 36 -8.23 -9.04 -6.51
N HIS A 37 -7.25 -8.14 -6.50
CA HIS A 37 -6.59 -7.69 -5.27
C HIS A 37 -7.00 -6.27 -4.90
N GLY A 38 -8.02 -5.73 -5.55
CA GLY A 38 -8.54 -4.41 -5.25
C GLY A 38 -7.74 -3.26 -5.83
N THR A 39 -6.96 -3.50 -6.89
CA THR A 39 -6.12 -2.49 -7.51
C THR A 39 -6.64 -2.11 -8.88
N VAL A 40 -6.66 -0.82 -9.16
CA VAL A 40 -6.87 -0.29 -10.51
C VAL A 40 -5.74 0.68 -10.82
N THR A 41 -5.43 0.83 -12.11
CA THR A 41 -4.46 1.82 -12.56
C THR A 41 -5.21 2.99 -13.15
N VAL A 42 -5.00 4.17 -12.59
CA VAL A 42 -5.59 5.42 -13.05
C VAL A 42 -4.51 6.21 -13.76
N VAL A 43 -4.82 6.72 -14.95
CA VAL A 43 -3.88 7.56 -15.68
C VAL A 43 -4.24 9.03 -15.44
N TYR A 44 -3.33 9.76 -14.85
CA TYR A 44 -3.47 11.17 -14.57
C TYR A 44 -2.28 11.92 -15.16
N GLN A 45 -2.54 12.87 -16.06
CA GLN A 45 -1.48 13.63 -16.74
C GLN A 45 -0.41 12.73 -17.36
N ASN A 46 -0.86 11.68 -18.04
CA ASN A 46 -0.02 10.67 -18.69
C ASN A 46 0.83 9.82 -17.72
N GLU A 47 0.55 9.89 -16.42
CA GLU A 47 1.24 9.09 -15.42
C GLU A 47 0.32 7.99 -14.89
N PRO A 48 0.77 6.74 -14.89
CA PRO A 48 -0.02 5.67 -14.28
C PRO A 48 0.12 5.72 -12.76
N ILE A 49 -1.01 5.68 -12.08
CA ILE A 49 -1.08 5.70 -10.62
C ILE A 49 -1.87 4.46 -10.20
N GLU A 50 -1.28 3.64 -9.36
CA GLU A 50 -1.98 2.49 -8.81
C GLU A 50 -2.79 2.92 -7.59
N VAL A 51 -4.07 2.56 -7.60
CA VAL A 51 -4.98 2.84 -6.47
C VAL A 51 -5.50 1.51 -5.97
N THR A 52 -5.22 1.21 -4.72
CA THR A 52 -5.57 -0.06 -4.11
C THR A 52 -6.46 0.16 -2.89
N THR A 53 -7.52 -0.63 -2.79
CA THR A 53 -8.36 -0.65 -1.60
C THR A 53 -7.57 -1.20 -0.43
N PHE A 54 -7.75 -0.60 0.76
CA PHE A 54 -7.14 -1.11 1.99
C PHE A 54 -7.44 -2.59 2.13
N ARG A 55 -6.41 -3.39 2.35
CA ARG A 55 -6.56 -4.83 2.36
C ARG A 55 -5.62 -5.49 3.35
N THR A 56 -6.02 -6.63 3.84
CA THR A 56 -5.16 -7.52 4.58
C THR A 56 -5.24 -8.88 3.91
N GLU A 57 -4.36 -9.76 4.29
CA GLU A 57 -4.39 -11.10 3.73
C GLU A 57 -5.54 -11.89 4.32
N GLY A 58 -6.14 -12.72 3.49
CA GLY A 58 -7.24 -13.56 3.91
C GLY A 58 -6.80 -14.63 4.89
N ALA A 59 -7.76 -15.37 5.41
CA ALA A 59 -7.50 -16.41 6.39
C ALA A 59 -6.49 -17.42 5.86
N TYR A 60 -5.47 -17.69 6.66
CA TYR A 60 -4.38 -18.60 6.31
C TYR A 60 -4.73 -20.05 6.59
N THR A 61 -5.96 -20.42 6.37
CA THR A 61 -6.33 -21.83 6.48
C THR A 61 -5.78 -22.65 5.33
N ASP A 62 -5.39 -21.96 4.26
CA ASP A 62 -4.83 -22.62 3.10
C ASP A 62 -3.70 -21.79 2.51
N HIS A 63 -2.48 -22.19 2.77
CA HIS A 63 -1.29 -21.52 2.24
C HIS A 63 -1.16 -21.59 0.72
N ARG A 64 -2.03 -22.34 0.08
CA ARG A 64 -2.01 -22.50 -1.38
C ARG A 64 -2.74 -21.38 -2.10
N HIS A 65 -3.40 -20.50 -1.36
CA HIS A 65 -4.16 -19.39 -1.94
C HIS A 65 -3.65 -18.05 -1.41
N PRO A 66 -2.38 -17.71 -1.76
CA PRO A 66 -1.78 -16.45 -1.28
C PRO A 66 -2.43 -15.21 -1.88
N ASP A 67 -3.26 -15.39 -2.89
CA ASP A 67 -3.96 -14.31 -3.55
C ASP A 67 -5.30 -13.94 -2.90
N SER A 68 -5.66 -14.62 -1.82
CA SER A 68 -6.86 -14.30 -1.08
C SER A 68 -6.63 -13.02 -0.26
N VAL A 69 -7.52 -12.03 -0.43
CA VAL A 69 -7.41 -10.76 0.31
C VAL A 69 -8.74 -10.44 0.98
N LEU A 70 -8.65 -9.76 2.11
CA LEU A 70 -9.82 -9.18 2.79
C LEU A 70 -9.68 -7.67 2.74
N PHE A 71 -10.73 -6.98 2.33
CA PHE A 71 -10.72 -5.53 2.32
C PHE A 71 -11.05 -5.01 3.70
N VAL A 72 -10.35 -3.95 4.10
CA VAL A 72 -10.47 -3.37 5.44
C VAL A 72 -10.71 -1.87 5.33
N ASP A 73 -11.08 -1.24 6.45
CA ASP A 73 -11.51 0.15 6.43
C ASP A 73 -10.44 1.16 6.82
N THR A 74 -9.34 0.71 7.41
CA THR A 74 -8.32 1.62 7.92
C THR A 74 -6.97 1.37 7.30
N ILE A 75 -6.20 2.46 7.14
CA ILE A 75 -4.85 2.37 6.61
C ILE A 75 -3.94 1.58 7.56
N GLU A 76 -4.18 1.68 8.86
CA GLU A 76 -3.40 0.96 9.85
C GLU A 76 -3.50 -0.55 9.65
N GLN A 77 -4.69 -1.04 9.33
CA GLN A 77 -4.88 -2.46 9.04
C GLN A 77 -4.15 -2.88 7.77
N ASP A 78 -4.16 -2.01 6.75
CA ASP A 78 -3.43 -2.29 5.52
C ASP A 78 -1.92 -2.32 5.77
N LEU A 79 -1.42 -1.35 6.52
CA LEU A 79 0.02 -1.29 6.83
C LEU A 79 0.48 -2.47 7.67
N ALA A 80 -0.38 -2.98 8.55
CA ALA A 80 -0.03 -4.08 9.45
C ALA A 80 0.27 -5.40 8.70
N ARG A 81 -0.20 -5.54 7.47
CA ARG A 81 0.04 -6.75 6.67
C ARG A 81 1.38 -6.74 5.95
N ARG A 82 2.07 -5.61 5.97
CA ARG A 82 3.31 -5.45 5.23
C ARG A 82 4.45 -6.19 5.91
N ASP A 83 5.46 -6.53 5.13
CA ASP A 83 6.57 -7.35 5.62
C ASP A 83 7.46 -6.58 6.60
N PHE A 84 7.86 -5.38 6.21
CA PHE A 84 8.85 -4.62 6.96
C PHE A 84 8.32 -3.27 7.36
N THR A 85 8.77 -2.79 8.51
CA THR A 85 8.33 -1.50 9.06
C THR A 85 8.65 -0.33 8.13
N ILE A 86 9.76 -0.40 7.41
CA ILE A 86 10.16 0.65 6.48
C ILE A 86 9.23 0.74 5.27
N ASN A 87 8.47 -0.31 5.01
CA ASN A 87 7.46 -0.33 3.94
C ASN A 87 6.03 -0.19 4.48
N ALA A 88 5.88 -0.03 5.79
CA ALA A 88 4.57 0.06 6.45
C ALA A 88 4.28 1.49 6.86
N MET A 89 4.48 2.43 5.96
CA MET A 89 4.25 3.86 6.17
C MET A 89 3.38 4.40 5.04
N ALA A 90 2.55 5.38 5.36
CA ALA A 90 1.72 6.05 4.37
C ALA A 90 1.64 7.54 4.71
N PHE A 91 1.41 8.36 3.70
CA PHE A 91 1.27 9.79 3.88
C PHE A 91 -0.13 10.23 3.46
N HIS A 92 -0.77 11.02 4.30
CA HIS A 92 -2.07 11.62 4.00
C HIS A 92 -1.94 13.13 4.07
N PRO A 93 -2.50 13.88 3.10
CA PRO A 93 -2.33 15.34 3.07
C PRO A 93 -2.85 16.05 4.32
N VAL A 94 -3.83 15.50 5.02
CA VAL A 94 -4.41 16.08 6.24
C VAL A 94 -3.81 15.46 7.49
N ARG A 95 -3.76 14.12 7.57
CA ARG A 95 -3.24 13.41 8.74
C ARG A 95 -1.73 13.49 8.87
N GLY A 96 -1.03 13.70 7.76
CA GLY A 96 0.42 13.63 7.73
C GLY A 96 0.91 12.20 7.58
N LEU A 97 2.11 11.93 8.04
CA LEU A 97 2.72 10.61 7.95
C LEU A 97 2.06 9.64 8.94
N VAL A 98 1.64 8.51 8.43
CA VAL A 98 1.10 7.42 9.24
C VAL A 98 2.17 6.34 9.31
N ASP A 99 2.72 6.14 10.49
CA ASP A 99 3.88 5.26 10.70
C ASP A 99 3.69 4.45 11.99
N PRO A 100 2.74 3.50 11.98
CA PRO A 100 2.35 2.81 13.22
C PRO A 100 3.44 1.90 13.78
N PHE A 101 4.43 1.52 12.98
CA PHE A 101 5.49 0.60 13.39
C PHE A 101 6.86 1.27 13.46
N ASP A 102 6.88 2.59 13.44
CA ASP A 102 8.10 3.38 13.57
C ASP A 102 9.14 3.07 12.49
N GLY A 103 8.66 2.94 11.27
CA GLY A 103 9.52 2.65 10.11
C GLY A 103 10.51 3.77 9.80
N GLN A 104 10.17 5.02 10.09
CA GLN A 104 11.09 6.15 9.91
C GLN A 104 12.36 5.96 10.71
N ASN A 105 12.21 5.54 11.95
CA ASN A 105 13.35 5.33 12.83
C ASN A 105 14.20 4.14 12.34
N ASP A 106 13.55 3.07 11.93
CA ASP A 106 14.25 1.91 11.40
C ASP A 106 14.99 2.26 10.11
N LEU A 107 14.37 3.05 9.26
CA LEU A 107 15.02 3.50 8.02
C LEU A 107 16.26 4.36 8.33
N ALA A 108 16.13 5.28 9.26
CA ALA A 108 17.25 6.15 9.65
C ALA A 108 18.40 5.36 10.27
N ASN A 109 18.10 4.29 10.97
CA ASN A 109 19.09 3.45 11.64
C ASN A 109 19.55 2.26 10.80
N LYS A 110 19.07 2.17 9.56
CA LYS A 110 19.40 1.08 8.62
C LYS A 110 19.07 -0.29 9.21
N VAL A 111 17.90 -0.38 9.84
CA VAL A 111 17.38 -1.60 10.44
C VAL A 111 16.23 -2.12 9.59
N ILE A 112 16.25 -3.41 9.27
CA ILE A 112 15.11 -4.09 8.66
C ILE A 112 14.42 -4.92 9.73
N ARG A 113 13.18 -4.55 10.03
CA ARG A 113 12.40 -5.21 11.07
C ARG A 113 11.07 -5.67 10.50
N CYS A 114 10.68 -6.89 10.85
CA CYS A 114 9.38 -7.41 10.46
C CYS A 114 8.27 -6.76 11.28
N VAL A 115 7.16 -6.44 10.61
CA VAL A 115 6.05 -5.71 11.23
C VAL A 115 5.42 -6.50 12.37
N ASN A 116 5.18 -7.78 12.15
CA ASN A 116 4.42 -8.61 13.10
C ASN A 116 5.30 -9.54 13.94
N ASP A 117 6.60 -9.35 13.89
CA ASP A 117 7.53 -10.16 14.67
C ASP A 117 8.63 -9.28 15.21
N PRO A 118 8.39 -8.67 16.38
CA PRO A 118 9.36 -7.72 16.95
C PRO A 118 10.68 -8.38 17.35
N SER A 119 10.72 -9.70 17.48
CA SER A 119 11.95 -10.41 17.80
C SER A 119 12.84 -10.62 16.58
N THR A 120 12.29 -10.50 15.38
CA THR A 120 13.04 -10.67 14.14
C THR A 120 13.56 -9.32 13.69
N ARG A 121 14.84 -9.11 13.87
CA ARG A 121 15.50 -7.88 13.46
C ARG A 121 16.71 -8.25 12.63
N LEU A 122 16.71 -7.73 11.40
CA LEU A 122 17.85 -7.87 10.52
C LEU A 122 18.53 -6.52 10.41
N GLN A 123 19.77 -6.46 10.80
CA GLN A 123 20.58 -5.28 10.59
C GLN A 123 21.23 -5.39 9.22
N GLU A 124 21.10 -4.32 8.48
CA GLU A 124 21.78 -4.26 7.21
C GLU A 124 23.24 -3.90 7.47
N ASP A 125 24.10 -4.84 7.20
CA ASP A 125 25.53 -4.58 7.21
C ASP A 125 25.90 -3.91 5.90
N ALA A 126 26.09 -2.66 6.01
CA ALA A 126 26.48 -1.90 4.84
C ALA A 126 27.88 -2.31 4.38
#